data_ab940906f805123b5c82a4f8bcd023e0
#
_entry.id   ab940906f805123b5c82a4f8bcd023e0
#
_cell.length_a   1.000
_cell.length_b   1.000
_cell.length_c   1.000
_cell.angle_alpha   90.00
_cell.angle_beta   90.00
_cell.angle_gamma   90.00
#
_symmetry.space_group_name_H-M   'P 1'
#
loop_
_entity.id
_entity.type
_entity.pdbx_description
1 polymer ?
#
loop_
_entity_poly.entity_id
_entity_poly.type
_entity_poly.pdbx_seq_one_letter_code
_entity_poly.pdbx_strand_id
1 'polypeptide(L)'
;MSGKTNELVGWATETSPLHDAREYDAIVASGEQVTSGLLAIALQALGIQARSWQGWQIPIQTSEAHASARITGIDGTELIKRFKERKEVAVIAGFQGIHEPTGRITTLGRGGSDTSAVAIAAAIHADRCDIYTDVDGVYTTDPRVVPKARRLDKVAFEEMLEMASLGAKVLQVRSVELGMVHNV
;
A
#
# COMPACT_ATOMS: atom_id res chain seq x y z
N MET A 1 -1.76 2.55 11.79
CA MET A 1 -1.80 3.48 12.97
C MET A 1 -2.09 4.88 12.46
N SER A 2 -3.29 5.36 12.68
CA SER A 2 -3.72 6.68 12.19
C SER A 2 -2.76 7.78 12.67
N GLY A 3 -2.37 8.69 11.79
CA GLY A 3 -1.52 9.85 12.09
C GLY A 3 -0.01 9.58 12.24
N LYS A 4 0.43 8.32 12.34
CA LYS A 4 1.87 8.03 12.53
C LYS A 4 2.76 8.44 11.35
N THR A 5 2.28 8.28 10.14
CA THR A 5 3.02 8.75 8.96
C THR A 5 3.24 10.26 9.02
N ASN A 6 2.21 11.03 9.41
CA ASN A 6 2.32 12.50 9.55
C ASN A 6 3.28 12.89 10.69
N GLU A 7 3.30 12.14 11.79
CA GLU A 7 4.24 12.33 12.90
C GLU A 7 5.68 12.11 12.43
N LEU A 8 5.96 11.03 11.72
CA LEU A 8 7.29 10.73 11.17
C LEU A 8 7.75 11.77 10.15
N VAL A 9 6.83 12.22 9.29
CA VAL A 9 7.08 13.33 8.35
C VAL A 9 7.42 14.62 9.12
N GLY A 10 6.68 14.89 10.20
CA GLY A 10 6.95 16.02 11.11
C GLY A 10 8.37 15.97 11.66
N TRP A 11 8.77 14.83 12.23
CA TRP A 11 10.13 14.68 12.79
C TRP A 11 11.24 14.90 11.74
N ALA A 12 11.06 14.36 10.52
CA ALA A 12 12.02 14.58 9.45
C ALA A 12 12.15 16.07 9.07
N THR A 13 11.00 16.76 8.95
CA THR A 13 10.93 18.16 8.55
C THR A 13 11.46 19.10 9.65
N GLU A 14 11.14 18.81 10.93
CA GLU A 14 11.63 19.57 12.09
C GLU A 14 13.14 19.42 12.27
N THR A 15 13.68 18.22 11.97
CA THR A 15 15.12 17.97 12.03
C THR A 15 15.87 18.74 10.94
N SER A 16 15.37 18.72 9.72
CA SER A 16 15.91 19.50 8.60
C SER A 16 14.84 19.75 7.53
N PRO A 17 14.51 21.02 7.23
CA PRO A 17 13.59 21.35 6.13
C PRO A 17 14.08 20.89 4.74
N LEU A 18 15.40 20.76 4.58
CA LEU A 18 16.07 20.31 3.35
C LEU A 18 16.70 18.93 3.55
N HIS A 19 15.92 17.98 4.07
CA HIS A 19 16.39 16.61 4.31
C HIS A 19 16.60 15.82 3.01
N ASP A 20 17.52 14.86 3.05
CA ASP A 20 17.75 13.92 1.97
C ASP A 20 16.54 12.95 1.84
N ALA A 21 16.01 12.81 0.64
CA ALA A 21 14.84 11.97 0.38
C ALA A 21 15.08 10.48 0.71
N ARG A 22 16.33 10.01 0.66
CA ARG A 22 16.70 8.63 1.01
C ARG A 22 16.60 8.37 2.50
N GLU A 23 17.00 9.33 3.32
CA GLU A 23 16.88 9.26 4.78
C GLU A 23 15.42 9.48 5.21
N TYR A 24 14.68 10.35 4.51
CA TYR A 24 13.25 10.50 4.68
C TYR A 24 12.49 9.20 4.48
N ASP A 25 12.77 8.47 3.39
CA ASP A 25 12.15 7.17 3.13
C ASP A 25 12.41 6.16 4.25
N ALA A 26 13.63 6.11 4.78
CA ALA A 26 13.97 5.23 5.89
C ALA A 26 13.15 5.52 7.16
N ILE A 27 12.94 6.81 7.47
CA ILE A 27 12.14 7.24 8.62
C ILE A 27 10.66 6.91 8.40
N VAL A 28 10.09 7.34 7.28
CA VAL A 28 8.64 7.24 7.05
C VAL A 28 8.19 5.79 6.86
N ALA A 29 9.01 4.94 6.24
CA ALA A 29 8.73 3.50 6.10
C ALA A 29 8.64 2.76 7.44
N SER A 30 9.28 3.25 8.50
CA SER A 30 9.30 2.60 9.81
C SER A 30 7.92 2.45 10.45
N GLY A 31 7.00 3.37 10.15
CA GLY A 31 5.62 3.32 10.66
C GLY A 31 4.88 2.05 10.23
N GLU A 32 5.01 1.68 8.97
CA GLU A 32 4.39 0.46 8.42
C GLU A 32 5.08 -0.81 8.93
N GLN A 33 6.38 -0.75 9.18
CA GLN A 33 7.14 -1.87 9.77
C GLN A 33 6.66 -2.18 11.19
N VAL A 34 6.48 -1.16 12.01
CA VAL A 34 5.93 -1.31 13.37
C VAL A 34 4.52 -1.88 13.32
N THR A 35 3.67 -1.33 12.44
CA THR A 35 2.26 -1.74 12.33
C THR A 35 2.12 -3.20 11.88
N SER A 36 2.90 -3.62 10.88
CA SER A 36 2.87 -5.00 10.40
C SER A 36 3.31 -6.00 11.48
N GLY A 37 4.33 -5.65 12.26
CA GLY A 37 4.78 -6.47 13.39
C GLY A 37 3.72 -6.59 14.47
N LEU A 38 3.11 -5.49 14.89
CA LEU A 38 2.05 -5.49 15.91
C LEU A 38 0.82 -6.29 15.46
N LEU A 39 0.40 -6.17 14.20
CA LEU A 39 -0.71 -6.94 13.68
C LEU A 39 -0.39 -8.44 13.64
N ALA A 40 0.81 -8.82 13.22
CA ALA A 40 1.23 -10.21 13.25
C ALA A 40 1.18 -10.81 14.67
N ILE A 41 1.66 -10.07 15.68
CA ILE A 41 1.57 -10.48 17.10
C ILE A 41 0.12 -10.64 17.53
N ALA A 42 -0.75 -9.69 17.17
CA ALA A 42 -2.18 -9.76 17.51
C ALA A 42 -2.86 -10.99 16.89
N LEU A 43 -2.57 -11.31 15.64
CA LEU A 43 -3.08 -12.51 14.98
C LEU A 43 -2.57 -13.80 15.65
N GLN A 44 -1.29 -13.84 16.00
CA GLN A 44 -0.69 -14.98 16.72
C GLN A 44 -1.34 -15.18 18.09
N ALA A 45 -1.67 -14.12 18.81
CA ALA A 45 -2.39 -14.18 20.09
C ALA A 45 -3.79 -14.77 19.96
N LEU A 46 -4.39 -14.69 18.77
CA LEU A 46 -5.68 -15.33 18.42
C LEU A 46 -5.51 -16.77 17.90
N GLY A 47 -4.30 -17.33 17.94
CA GLY A 47 -4.01 -18.67 17.43
C GLY A 47 -3.87 -18.77 15.91
N ILE A 48 -3.81 -17.64 15.20
CA ILE A 48 -3.65 -17.59 13.75
C ILE A 48 -2.14 -17.59 13.43
N GLN A 49 -1.71 -18.50 12.57
CA GLN A 49 -0.35 -18.47 12.06
C GLN A 49 -0.17 -17.22 11.18
N ALA A 50 0.60 -16.27 11.65
CA ALA A 50 0.86 -15.01 10.96
C ALA A 50 2.33 -14.63 11.04
N ARG A 51 2.82 -13.96 10.00
CA ARG A 51 4.18 -13.42 9.94
C ARG A 51 4.18 -12.03 9.33
N SER A 52 4.94 -11.12 9.95
CA SER A 52 5.21 -9.81 9.34
C SER A 52 6.29 -9.92 8.27
N TRP A 53 6.11 -9.15 7.20
CA TRP A 53 7.02 -9.06 6.06
C TRP A 53 7.31 -7.60 5.76
N GLN A 54 8.58 -7.30 5.61
CA GLN A 54 9.03 -5.99 5.17
C GLN A 54 9.20 -5.94 3.65
N GLY A 55 9.17 -4.76 3.06
CA GLY A 55 9.23 -4.59 1.61
C GLY A 55 10.44 -5.25 0.93
N TRP A 56 11.57 -5.33 1.62
CA TRP A 56 12.77 -6.01 1.10
C TRP A 56 12.74 -7.54 1.29
N GLN A 57 11.92 -8.08 2.17
CA GLN A 57 11.78 -9.54 2.39
C GLN A 57 10.87 -10.18 1.35
N ILE A 58 9.93 -9.40 0.85
CA ILE A 58 9.22 -9.65 -0.39
C ILE A 58 9.79 -8.61 -1.34
N PRO A 59 10.72 -8.93 -2.24
CA PRO A 59 11.39 -7.88 -3.02
C PRO A 59 10.37 -7.08 -3.84
N ILE A 60 9.76 -6.07 -3.21
CA ILE A 60 9.00 -5.04 -3.89
C ILE A 60 10.03 -4.12 -4.51
N GLN A 61 10.43 -4.45 -5.72
CA GLN A 61 11.42 -3.70 -6.47
C GLN A 61 10.84 -2.36 -6.89
N THR A 62 11.64 -1.32 -6.78
CA THR A 62 11.20 0.04 -7.10
C THR A 62 12.22 0.81 -7.90
N SER A 63 11.74 1.88 -8.54
CA SER A 63 12.61 2.91 -9.14
C SER A 63 13.37 3.69 -8.05
N GLU A 64 14.42 4.44 -8.44
CA GLU A 64 15.23 5.28 -7.56
C GLU A 64 14.54 6.57 -7.08
N ALA A 65 13.33 6.85 -7.56
CA ALA A 65 12.62 8.09 -7.24
C ALA A 65 12.11 8.08 -5.78
N HIS A 66 12.99 8.36 -4.83
CA HIS A 66 12.67 8.43 -3.40
C HIS A 66 11.46 9.33 -3.11
N ALA A 67 10.69 9.04 -2.06
CA ALA A 67 9.42 9.66 -1.68
C ALA A 67 8.25 9.50 -2.69
N SER A 68 8.51 9.00 -3.90
CA SER A 68 7.50 8.81 -4.95
C SER A 68 7.84 7.67 -5.91
N ALA A 69 8.52 6.65 -5.42
CA ALA A 69 8.98 5.51 -6.21
C ALA A 69 7.84 4.78 -6.92
N ARG A 70 8.17 4.13 -8.02
CA ARG A 70 7.26 3.24 -8.75
C ARG A 70 7.68 1.80 -8.55
N ILE A 71 6.72 0.91 -8.35
CA ILE A 71 6.97 -0.52 -8.32
C ILE A 71 7.39 -0.95 -9.74
N THR A 72 8.52 -1.62 -9.85
CA THR A 72 9.06 -2.16 -11.10
C THR A 72 8.90 -3.67 -11.19
N GLY A 73 8.74 -4.35 -10.06
CA GLY A 73 8.50 -5.78 -9.97
C GLY A 73 8.24 -6.24 -8.54
N ILE A 74 7.63 -7.40 -8.39
CA ILE A 74 7.44 -8.08 -7.11
C ILE A 74 7.68 -9.58 -7.33
N ASP A 75 8.51 -10.18 -6.48
CA ASP A 75 8.64 -11.63 -6.44
C ASP A 75 7.73 -12.22 -5.34
N GLY A 76 6.56 -12.75 -5.76
CA GLY A 76 5.59 -13.40 -4.87
C GLY A 76 5.89 -14.87 -4.55
N THR A 77 6.97 -15.45 -5.06
CA THR A 77 7.24 -16.90 -5.00
C THR A 77 7.25 -17.44 -3.57
N GLU A 78 7.97 -16.77 -2.67
CA GLU A 78 8.06 -17.23 -1.27
C GLU A 78 6.73 -17.07 -0.52
N LEU A 79 5.94 -16.03 -0.81
CA LEU A 79 4.59 -15.87 -0.26
C LEU A 79 3.68 -17.03 -0.68
N ILE A 80 3.60 -17.31 -1.99
CA ILE A 80 2.80 -18.40 -2.55
C ILE A 80 3.19 -19.74 -1.92
N LYS A 81 4.49 -19.99 -1.79
CA LYS A 81 5.00 -21.19 -1.13
C LYS A 81 4.49 -21.33 0.30
N ARG A 82 4.61 -20.27 1.10
CA ARG A 82 4.16 -20.29 2.51
C ARG A 82 2.67 -20.42 2.67
N PHE A 83 1.88 -19.79 1.79
CA PHE A 83 0.42 -19.98 1.80
C PHE A 83 0.04 -21.45 1.58
N LYS A 84 0.72 -22.12 0.65
CA LYS A 84 0.46 -23.53 0.33
C LYS A 84 0.93 -24.48 1.44
N GLU A 85 2.15 -24.29 1.94
CA GLU A 85 2.79 -25.23 2.86
C GLU A 85 2.36 -25.00 4.31
N ARG A 86 2.13 -23.74 4.73
CA ARG A 86 1.93 -23.38 6.13
C ARG A 86 0.56 -22.78 6.45
N LYS A 87 -0.23 -22.44 5.44
CA LYS A 87 -1.48 -21.68 5.59
C LYS A 87 -1.31 -20.41 6.45
N GLU A 88 -0.16 -19.78 6.31
CA GLU A 88 0.28 -18.63 7.10
C GLU A 88 -0.36 -17.35 6.54
N VAL A 89 -0.80 -16.46 7.42
CA VAL A 89 -1.21 -15.10 7.04
C VAL A 89 0.04 -14.24 6.93
N ALA A 90 0.27 -13.65 5.75
CA ALA A 90 1.33 -12.68 5.56
C ALA A 90 0.82 -11.26 5.88
N VAL A 91 1.45 -10.60 6.85
CA VAL A 91 1.19 -9.20 7.19
C VAL A 91 2.31 -8.36 6.59
N ILE A 92 2.03 -7.71 5.47
CA ILE A 92 3.03 -7.04 4.67
C ILE A 92 3.04 -5.54 4.96
N ALA A 93 4.23 -4.98 5.21
CA ALA A 93 4.43 -3.55 5.29
C ALA A 93 4.31 -2.95 3.89
N GLY A 94 3.17 -2.37 3.56
CA GLY A 94 2.94 -1.65 2.31
C GLY A 94 3.64 -0.30 2.25
N PHE A 95 3.32 0.51 1.23
CA PHE A 95 3.85 1.85 1.03
C PHE A 95 5.36 1.92 0.73
N GLN A 96 6.11 0.86 0.90
CA GLN A 96 7.56 0.80 0.79
C GLN A 96 8.02 -0.32 -0.15
N GLY A 97 9.21 -0.16 -0.68
CA GLY A 97 9.92 -1.17 -1.45
C GLY A 97 11.43 -0.99 -1.32
N ILE A 98 12.17 -1.62 -2.21
CA ILE A 98 13.62 -1.55 -2.25
C ILE A 98 14.09 -1.19 -3.67
N HIS A 99 15.01 -0.24 -3.75
CA HIS A 99 15.78 0.00 -4.95
C HIS A 99 17.00 -0.93 -4.93
N GLU A 100 16.91 -2.07 -5.63
CA GLU A 100 17.91 -3.14 -5.57
C GLU A 100 19.35 -2.67 -5.85
N PRO A 101 19.61 -1.81 -6.87
CA PRO A 101 20.99 -1.41 -7.17
C PRO A 101 21.69 -0.71 -6.00
N THR A 102 20.96 -0.03 -5.14
CA THR A 102 21.51 0.69 -3.97
C THR A 102 21.22 -0.01 -2.64
N GLY A 103 20.32 -1.00 -2.61
CA GLY A 103 19.84 -1.64 -1.40
C GLY A 103 19.06 -0.71 -0.46
N ARG A 104 18.61 0.46 -0.95
CA ARG A 104 17.91 1.45 -0.11
C ARG A 104 16.42 1.27 -0.16
N ILE A 105 15.79 1.50 1.00
CA ILE A 105 14.33 1.57 1.10
C ILE A 105 13.84 2.80 0.33
N THR A 106 12.73 2.64 -0.36
CA THR A 106 12.00 3.69 -1.06
C THR A 106 10.56 3.71 -0.62
N THR A 107 9.91 4.88 -0.66
CA THR A 107 8.47 4.99 -0.44
C THR A 107 7.73 5.36 -1.71
N LEU A 108 6.48 4.87 -1.83
CA LEU A 108 5.66 5.02 -3.04
C LEU A 108 4.89 6.34 -3.10
N GLY A 109 5.00 7.15 -2.05
CA GLY A 109 4.24 8.39 -1.93
C GLY A 109 2.76 8.16 -1.58
N ARG A 110 1.91 9.16 -1.80
CA ARG A 110 0.48 9.11 -1.45
C ARG A 110 -0.23 7.94 -2.13
N GLY A 111 -1.09 7.23 -1.39
CA GLY A 111 -1.80 6.03 -1.87
C GLY A 111 -0.89 4.82 -2.10
N GLY A 112 0.34 4.87 -1.59
CA GLY A 112 1.31 3.79 -1.75
C GLY A 112 0.88 2.49 -1.10
N SER A 113 0.07 2.51 -0.04
CA SER A 113 -0.47 1.30 0.60
C SER A 113 -1.45 0.57 -0.32
N ASP A 114 -2.39 1.29 -0.94
CA ASP A 114 -3.33 0.72 -1.90
C ASP A 114 -2.60 0.18 -3.13
N THR A 115 -1.62 0.95 -3.63
CA THR A 115 -0.76 0.53 -4.75
C THR A 115 0.01 -0.74 -4.42
N SER A 116 0.57 -0.86 -3.20
CA SER A 116 1.25 -2.07 -2.73
C SER A 116 0.30 -3.25 -2.65
N ALA A 117 -0.92 -3.05 -2.11
CA ALA A 117 -1.91 -4.11 -1.95
C ALA A 117 -2.30 -4.72 -3.30
N VAL A 118 -2.66 -3.87 -4.27
CA VAL A 118 -3.03 -4.33 -5.62
C VAL A 118 -1.85 -4.98 -6.34
N ALA A 119 -0.65 -4.41 -6.25
CA ALA A 119 0.54 -4.96 -6.89
C ALA A 119 0.93 -6.34 -6.31
N ILE A 120 0.83 -6.51 -4.99
CA ILE A 120 1.07 -7.80 -4.32
C ILE A 120 -0.02 -8.80 -4.73
N ALA A 121 -1.30 -8.41 -4.72
CA ALA A 121 -2.39 -9.27 -5.14
C ALA A 121 -2.19 -9.78 -6.57
N ALA A 122 -1.76 -8.92 -7.49
CA ALA A 122 -1.40 -9.30 -8.86
C ALA A 122 -0.22 -10.28 -8.89
N ALA A 123 0.85 -10.02 -8.14
CA ALA A 123 2.05 -10.85 -8.12
C ALA A 123 1.83 -12.26 -7.57
N ILE A 124 0.87 -12.42 -6.66
CA ILE A 124 0.52 -13.74 -6.08
C ILE A 124 -0.69 -14.39 -6.75
N HIS A 125 -1.25 -13.77 -7.80
CA HIS A 125 -2.47 -14.21 -8.47
C HIS A 125 -3.65 -14.41 -7.50
N ALA A 126 -3.89 -13.38 -6.67
CA ALA A 126 -4.98 -13.41 -5.71
C ALA A 126 -6.34 -13.34 -6.42
N ASP A 127 -7.35 -14.04 -5.88
CA ASP A 127 -8.72 -14.01 -6.41
C ASP A 127 -9.39 -12.64 -6.21
N ARG A 128 -8.93 -11.86 -5.23
CA ARG A 128 -9.52 -10.57 -4.85
C ARG A 128 -8.55 -9.72 -4.05
N CYS A 129 -8.65 -8.39 -4.19
CA CYS A 129 -7.98 -7.41 -3.35
C CYS A 129 -9.03 -6.48 -2.70
N ASP A 130 -9.15 -6.53 -1.39
CA ASP A 130 -10.07 -5.67 -0.62
C ASP A 130 -9.29 -4.50 -0.02
N ILE A 131 -9.73 -3.27 -0.26
CA ILE A 131 -9.18 -2.05 0.32
C ILE A 131 -10.11 -1.59 1.45
N TYR A 132 -9.64 -1.68 2.69
CA TYR A 132 -10.35 -1.17 3.86
C TYR A 132 -9.94 0.27 4.12
N THR A 133 -10.91 1.17 4.21
CA THR A 133 -10.71 2.61 4.33
C THR A 133 -11.72 3.21 5.33
N ASP A 134 -11.57 4.49 5.64
CA ASP A 134 -12.42 5.25 6.55
C ASP A 134 -13.68 5.84 5.90
N VAL A 135 -13.93 5.49 4.62
CA VAL A 135 -15.15 5.84 3.89
C VAL A 135 -15.93 4.57 3.54
N ASP A 136 -17.24 4.70 3.41
CA ASP A 136 -18.16 3.57 3.20
C ASP A 136 -18.33 3.17 1.72
N GLY A 137 -17.62 3.81 0.81
CA GLY A 137 -17.57 3.43 -0.59
C GLY A 137 -17.39 4.59 -1.56
N VAL A 138 -17.53 4.26 -2.84
CA VAL A 138 -17.50 5.21 -3.97
C VAL A 138 -18.89 5.72 -4.24
N TYR A 139 -19.05 7.03 -4.43
CA TYR A 139 -20.32 7.69 -4.67
C TYR A 139 -20.34 8.37 -6.05
N THR A 140 -21.53 8.63 -6.58
CA THR A 140 -21.72 9.37 -7.83
C THR A 140 -21.16 10.80 -7.78
N THR A 141 -21.06 11.38 -6.59
CA THR A 141 -20.39 12.66 -6.28
C THR A 141 -20.15 12.70 -4.76
N ASP A 142 -19.46 13.73 -4.26
CA ASP A 142 -19.19 13.87 -2.82
C ASP A 142 -20.52 14.06 -2.02
N PRO A 143 -20.89 13.09 -1.15
CA PRO A 143 -22.13 13.17 -0.38
C PRO A 143 -22.16 14.32 0.62
N ARG A 144 -20.99 14.88 0.99
CA ARG A 144 -20.89 16.05 1.88
C ARG A 144 -21.29 17.34 1.14
N VAL A 145 -21.18 17.36 -0.19
CA VAL A 145 -21.54 18.49 -1.03
C VAL A 145 -22.94 18.31 -1.62
N VAL A 146 -23.26 17.10 -2.06
CA VAL A 146 -24.55 16.78 -2.69
C VAL A 146 -25.26 15.68 -1.88
N PRO A 147 -26.26 16.04 -1.05
CA PRO A 147 -26.98 15.06 -0.21
C PRO A 147 -27.71 13.94 -0.97
N LYS A 148 -27.95 14.15 -2.28
CA LYS A 148 -28.57 13.15 -3.17
C LYS A 148 -27.57 12.19 -3.81
N ALA A 149 -26.29 12.28 -3.47
CA ALA A 149 -25.27 11.35 -3.95
C ALA A 149 -25.65 9.91 -3.59
N ARG A 150 -25.40 8.99 -4.52
CA ARG A 150 -25.69 7.56 -4.35
C ARG A 150 -24.40 6.78 -4.30
N ARG A 151 -24.29 5.85 -3.36
CA ARG A 151 -23.19 4.90 -3.34
C ARG A 151 -23.32 3.96 -4.54
N LEU A 152 -22.19 3.67 -5.16
CA LEU A 152 -22.09 2.77 -6.30
C LEU A 152 -21.71 1.36 -5.79
N ASP A 153 -22.53 0.37 -6.15
CA ASP A 153 -22.25 -1.02 -5.77
C ASP A 153 -21.16 -1.66 -6.63
N LYS A 154 -21.01 -1.20 -7.87
CA LYS A 154 -20.00 -1.63 -8.83
C LYS A 154 -19.59 -0.45 -9.70
N VAL A 155 -18.31 -0.39 -10.01
CA VAL A 155 -17.71 0.61 -10.92
C VAL A 155 -16.71 -0.14 -11.79
N ALA A 156 -16.73 0.10 -13.11
CA ALA A 156 -15.71 -0.45 -14.00
C ALA A 156 -14.34 0.21 -13.75
N PHE A 157 -13.26 -0.45 -14.15
CA PHE A 157 -11.92 0.10 -13.96
C PHE A 157 -11.74 1.45 -14.65
N GLU A 158 -12.25 1.57 -15.88
CA GLU A 158 -12.16 2.79 -16.68
C GLU A 158 -12.91 3.95 -16.02
N GLU A 159 -14.12 3.69 -15.51
CA GLU A 159 -14.92 4.68 -14.79
C GLU A 159 -14.22 5.09 -13.48
N MET A 160 -13.68 4.14 -12.72
CA MET A 160 -12.95 4.43 -11.48
C MET A 160 -11.67 5.23 -11.76
N LEU A 161 -10.98 4.93 -12.85
CA LEU A 161 -9.78 5.64 -13.27
C LEU A 161 -10.09 7.10 -13.61
N GLU A 162 -11.16 7.34 -14.36
CA GLU A 162 -11.63 8.69 -14.66
C GLU A 162 -12.01 9.44 -13.38
N MET A 163 -12.82 8.83 -12.51
CA MET A 163 -13.20 9.43 -11.23
C MET A 163 -11.98 9.78 -10.37
N ALA A 164 -11.01 8.88 -10.25
CA ALA A 164 -9.80 9.10 -9.47
C ALA A 164 -8.92 10.22 -10.06
N SER A 165 -8.82 10.29 -11.39
CA SER A 165 -8.06 11.33 -12.09
C SER A 165 -8.68 12.72 -11.94
N LEU A 166 -10.00 12.80 -11.82
CA LEU A 166 -10.76 14.03 -11.65
C LEU A 166 -10.95 14.44 -10.18
N GLY A 167 -10.38 13.70 -9.24
CA GLY A 167 -10.31 14.10 -7.83
C GLY A 167 -11.13 13.28 -6.84
N ALA A 168 -11.72 12.16 -7.25
CA ALA A 168 -12.28 11.20 -6.30
C ALA A 168 -11.15 10.57 -5.49
N LYS A 169 -11.13 10.82 -4.17
CA LYS A 169 -9.99 10.48 -3.29
C LYS A 169 -10.09 9.10 -2.64
N VAL A 170 -11.04 8.26 -3.04
CA VAL A 170 -11.26 6.94 -2.43
C VAL A 170 -10.14 5.98 -2.80
N LEU A 171 -9.77 5.92 -4.07
CA LEU A 171 -8.65 5.13 -4.59
C LEU A 171 -7.67 6.03 -5.34
N GLN A 172 -6.40 5.66 -5.32
CA GLN A 172 -5.38 6.36 -6.08
C GLN A 172 -5.34 5.85 -7.53
N VAL A 173 -5.10 6.75 -8.49
CA VAL A 173 -5.00 6.43 -9.92
C VAL A 173 -4.09 5.23 -10.16
N ARG A 174 -2.90 5.21 -9.56
CA ARG A 174 -1.93 4.11 -9.73
C ARG A 174 -2.45 2.74 -9.28
N SER A 175 -3.24 2.67 -8.22
CA SER A 175 -3.81 1.40 -7.75
C SER A 175 -4.89 0.89 -8.70
N VAL A 176 -5.70 1.80 -9.26
CA VAL A 176 -6.73 1.47 -10.26
C VAL A 176 -6.10 1.00 -11.56
N GLU A 177 -5.06 1.70 -12.05
CA GLU A 177 -4.29 1.29 -13.24
C GLU A 177 -3.73 -0.13 -13.10
N LEU A 178 -3.10 -0.43 -11.97
CA LEU A 178 -2.56 -1.76 -11.70
C LEU A 178 -3.67 -2.82 -11.64
N GLY A 179 -4.79 -2.53 -10.97
CA GLY A 179 -5.94 -3.42 -10.91
C GLY A 179 -6.49 -3.72 -12.31
N MET A 180 -6.60 -2.70 -13.15
CA MET A 180 -7.06 -2.85 -14.54
C MET A 180 -6.10 -3.70 -15.40
N VAL A 181 -4.80 -3.42 -15.32
CA VAL A 181 -3.77 -4.14 -16.12
C VAL A 181 -3.67 -5.60 -15.73
N HIS A 182 -3.79 -5.92 -14.45
CA HIS A 182 -3.62 -7.27 -13.91
C HIS A 182 -4.94 -8.00 -13.63
N ASN A 183 -6.07 -7.33 -13.83
CA ASN A 183 -7.41 -7.86 -13.58
C ASN A 183 -7.59 -8.39 -12.15
N VAL A 184 -7.27 -7.55 -11.16
CA VAL A 184 -7.33 -7.86 -9.71
C VAL A 184 -8.35 -6.95 -9.03
#